data_d85b5c1659d903aaec682d7d231a61b7
#
_entry.id   d85b5c1659d903aaec682d7d231a61b7
#
_cell.length_a   1.000
_cell.length_b   1.000
_cell.length_c   1.000
_cell.angle_alpha   90.00
_cell.angle_beta   90.00
_cell.angle_gamma   90.00
#
_symmetry.space_group_name_H-M   'P 1'
#
loop_
_entity.id
_entity.type
_entity.pdbx_description
1 polymer ?
#
loop_
_entity_poly.entity_id
_entity_poly.type
_entity_poly.pdbx_seq_one_letter_code
_entity_poly.pdbx_strand_id
1 'polypeptide(L)'
;MTPPPAGGAIRSAGPALSGLALLRKPEGITSFQALFPLKRALGSGKVGHAGTLDRFACGLLVALAGSYSRLASYVQRGEKRYRGVIAFGTETETLDPEGKVTAEAPPPSRSDLEAALVGFRGSIMQRPPAYSALHVGGRRAYAIARSGSEPELAERPVDIYSLELLSYEGRSALVELRCSSGTYVRSLARDIALACASRAHLSALERLSIGPFNVDDASAPEAFDPGRDLRALSPEDSVALGLRVLALHGDVDATRFAQGGRIAPEAFDVMDGGGDARGSEAAVYGEEMQLLGLVRLELEGPRYLAVMPARRGGES
;
A
#
# COMPACT_ATOMS: atom_id res chain seq x y z
N MET A 1 -47.48 21.03 -32.00
CA MET A 1 -46.64 19.98 -31.32
C MET A 1 -45.25 20.09 -31.87
N THR A 2 -44.37 20.74 -31.11
CA THR A 2 -42.97 20.91 -31.44
C THR A 2 -42.20 19.71 -30.87
N PRO A 3 -41.28 19.06 -31.62
CA PRO A 3 -40.51 17.91 -31.11
C PRO A 3 -39.50 18.40 -30.07
N PRO A 4 -39.13 17.50 -29.08
CA PRO A 4 -38.15 17.85 -28.07
C PRO A 4 -36.73 17.94 -28.69
N PRO A 5 -35.84 18.75 -28.11
CA PRO A 5 -34.48 18.90 -28.64
C PRO A 5 -33.69 17.61 -28.47
N ALA A 6 -33.01 17.21 -29.53
CA ALA A 6 -32.14 16.07 -29.62
C ALA A 6 -30.93 16.17 -28.68
N GLY A 7 -30.68 15.07 -28.03
CA GLY A 7 -29.42 14.53 -27.58
C GLY A 7 -28.33 15.49 -27.13
N GLY A 8 -28.14 15.55 -25.80
CA GLY A 8 -26.91 16.04 -25.22
C GLY A 8 -25.74 15.18 -25.72
N ALA A 9 -24.77 15.78 -26.38
CA ALA A 9 -23.54 15.17 -26.81
C ALA A 9 -22.85 14.51 -25.58
N ILE A 10 -22.68 13.21 -25.63
CA ILE A 10 -21.79 12.49 -24.72
C ILE A 10 -20.40 13.10 -24.96
N ARG A 11 -19.96 13.94 -24.02
CA ARG A 11 -18.57 14.40 -24.01
C ARG A 11 -17.70 13.15 -23.97
N SER A 12 -16.94 12.88 -25.03
CA SER A 12 -15.91 11.87 -25.02
C SER A 12 -14.97 12.20 -23.86
N ALA A 13 -14.97 11.35 -22.84
CA ALA A 13 -14.02 11.47 -21.72
C ALA A 13 -12.62 11.41 -22.34
N GLY A 14 -11.85 12.46 -22.20
CA GLY A 14 -10.43 12.46 -22.54
C GLY A 14 -9.72 11.26 -21.88
N PRO A 15 -8.52 10.89 -22.33
CA PRO A 15 -7.80 9.76 -21.78
C PRO A 15 -7.70 9.92 -20.26
N ALA A 16 -8.18 8.90 -19.53
CA ALA A 16 -8.20 8.93 -18.09
C ALA A 16 -6.78 9.15 -17.55
N LEU A 17 -6.59 10.19 -16.74
CA LEU A 17 -5.30 10.47 -16.11
C LEU A 17 -4.82 9.25 -15.34
N SER A 18 -3.59 8.84 -15.56
CA SER A 18 -2.95 7.69 -14.93
C SER A 18 -1.72 8.13 -14.14
N GLY A 19 -1.54 7.59 -12.95
CA GLY A 19 -0.41 7.92 -12.09
C GLY A 19 -0.62 7.42 -10.67
N LEU A 20 0.35 7.72 -9.81
CA LEU A 20 0.24 7.51 -8.36
C LEU A 20 0.12 8.85 -7.64
N ALA A 21 -0.55 8.83 -6.49
CA ALA A 21 -0.65 9.97 -5.60
C ALA A 21 -0.40 9.52 -4.16
N LEU A 22 0.30 10.35 -3.39
CA LEU A 22 0.56 10.12 -1.97
C LEU A 22 -0.46 10.93 -1.17
N LEU A 23 -1.33 10.24 -0.44
CA LEU A 23 -2.36 10.86 0.37
C LEU A 23 -2.05 10.65 1.86
N ARG A 24 -2.15 11.70 2.66
CA ARG A 24 -2.16 11.61 4.13
C ARG A 24 -3.58 11.36 4.60
N LYS A 25 -3.95 10.08 4.76
CA LYS A 25 -5.27 9.71 5.26
C LYS A 25 -5.44 10.20 6.71
N PRO A 26 -6.47 10.98 7.04
CA PRO A 26 -6.78 11.31 8.42
C PRO A 26 -7.41 10.12 9.15
N GLU A 27 -7.49 10.19 10.47
CA GLU A 27 -8.28 9.28 11.29
C GLU A 27 -9.77 9.39 11.01
N GLY A 28 -10.55 8.38 11.39
CA GLY A 28 -12.00 8.40 11.37
C GLY A 28 -12.63 8.08 10.03
N ILE A 29 -11.88 8.02 8.93
CA ILE A 29 -12.36 7.63 7.60
C ILE A 29 -11.68 6.35 7.10
N THR A 30 -12.37 5.61 6.23
CA THR A 30 -11.80 4.43 5.58
C THR A 30 -10.82 4.83 4.46
N SER A 31 -9.90 3.92 4.10
CA SER A 31 -9.02 4.13 2.94
C SER A 31 -9.80 4.38 1.65
N PHE A 32 -10.98 3.77 1.49
CA PHE A 32 -11.83 4.00 0.34
C PHE A 32 -12.43 5.41 0.32
N GLN A 33 -12.87 5.93 1.47
CA GLN A 33 -13.40 7.30 1.58
C GLN A 33 -12.32 8.34 1.27
N ALA A 34 -11.07 8.10 1.69
CA ALA A 34 -9.95 8.99 1.37
C ALA A 34 -9.68 9.13 -0.14
N LEU A 35 -10.18 8.22 -0.98
CA LEU A 35 -10.06 8.31 -2.44
C LEU A 35 -11.15 9.16 -3.11
N PHE A 36 -12.22 9.56 -2.41
CA PHE A 36 -13.33 10.29 -3.04
C PHE A 36 -12.92 11.64 -3.64
N PRO A 37 -12.14 12.49 -2.94
CA PRO A 37 -11.66 13.75 -3.54
C PRO A 37 -10.84 13.48 -4.82
N LEU A 38 -9.94 12.49 -4.78
CA LEU A 38 -9.12 12.09 -5.91
C LEU A 38 -9.97 11.62 -7.10
N LYS A 39 -10.95 10.75 -6.87
CA LYS A 39 -11.87 10.28 -7.92
C LYS A 39 -12.64 11.43 -8.56
N ARG A 40 -13.08 12.39 -7.76
CA ARG A 40 -13.80 13.58 -8.24
C ARG A 40 -12.89 14.46 -9.10
N ALA A 41 -11.68 14.75 -8.63
CA ALA A 41 -10.72 15.59 -9.34
C ALA A 41 -10.26 14.98 -10.67
N LEU A 42 -10.12 13.64 -10.73
CA LEU A 42 -9.72 12.93 -11.95
C LEU A 42 -10.88 12.65 -12.91
N GLY A 43 -12.14 12.88 -12.51
CA GLY A 43 -13.31 12.53 -13.32
C GLY A 43 -13.37 11.03 -13.66
N SER A 44 -12.67 10.17 -12.90
CA SER A 44 -12.48 8.75 -13.17
C SER A 44 -12.83 7.88 -11.98
N GLY A 45 -13.57 6.80 -12.26
CA GLY A 45 -13.87 5.75 -11.26
C GLY A 45 -12.72 4.76 -11.01
N LYS A 46 -11.72 4.70 -11.91
CA LYS A 46 -10.62 3.74 -11.81
C LYS A 46 -9.49 4.28 -10.93
N VAL A 47 -9.74 4.33 -9.63
CA VAL A 47 -8.79 4.72 -8.60
C VAL A 47 -8.85 3.69 -7.48
N GLY A 48 -7.70 3.13 -7.13
CA GLY A 48 -7.50 2.22 -6.02
C GLY A 48 -6.40 2.71 -5.08
N HIS A 49 -6.05 1.89 -4.10
CA HIS A 49 -4.92 2.16 -3.20
C HIS A 49 -4.07 0.90 -2.99
N ALA A 50 -2.83 1.09 -2.63
CA ALA A 50 -1.90 0.03 -2.26
C ALA A 50 -1.79 -0.07 -0.73
N GLY A 51 -2.53 -1.02 -0.14
CA GLY A 51 -2.52 -1.30 1.29
C GLY A 51 -3.52 -0.47 2.10
N THR A 52 -4.52 -1.17 2.61
CA THR A 52 -5.55 -0.58 3.49
C THR A 52 -4.94 -0.05 4.79
N LEU A 53 -5.44 1.08 5.25
CA LEU A 53 -5.32 1.56 6.63
C LEU A 53 -6.66 1.40 7.31
N ASP A 54 -6.65 0.93 8.56
CA ASP A 54 -7.83 0.86 9.41
C ASP A 54 -8.42 2.28 9.61
N ARG A 55 -9.68 2.33 10.02
CA ARG A 55 -10.39 3.60 10.15
C ARG A 55 -9.77 4.51 11.22
N PHE A 56 -9.39 3.94 12.37
CA PHE A 56 -8.73 4.66 13.45
C PHE A 56 -7.30 5.10 13.11
N ALA A 57 -6.64 4.45 12.12
CA ALA A 57 -5.27 4.76 11.73
C ALA A 57 -5.20 5.96 10.76
N CYS A 58 -4.06 6.66 10.77
CA CYS A 58 -3.76 7.75 9.84
C CYS A 58 -2.45 7.51 9.06
N GLY A 59 -2.03 8.50 8.27
CA GLY A 59 -0.75 8.51 7.57
C GLY A 59 -0.82 8.10 6.12
N LEU A 60 0.28 7.62 5.56
CA LEU A 60 0.47 7.42 4.13
C LEU A 60 -0.50 6.40 3.53
N LEU A 61 -1.23 6.83 2.52
CA LEU A 61 -2.02 5.99 1.62
C LEU A 61 -1.59 6.25 0.18
N VAL A 62 -0.97 5.26 -0.46
CA VAL A 62 -0.58 5.36 -1.87
C VAL A 62 -1.79 5.05 -2.74
N ALA A 63 -2.31 6.06 -3.41
CA ALA A 63 -3.41 5.95 -4.37
C ALA A 63 -2.87 5.72 -5.78
N LEU A 64 -3.58 4.91 -6.57
CA LEU A 64 -3.20 4.51 -7.92
C LEU A 64 -4.37 4.77 -8.87
N ALA A 65 -4.16 5.63 -9.86
CA ALA A 65 -5.17 6.01 -10.84
C ALA A 65 -4.93 5.36 -12.21
N GLY A 66 -6.01 5.01 -12.89
CA GLY A 66 -5.97 4.49 -14.25
C GLY A 66 -5.18 3.18 -14.36
N SER A 67 -4.24 3.13 -15.33
CA SER A 67 -3.37 1.96 -15.56
C SER A 67 -2.44 1.64 -14.41
N TYR A 68 -2.08 2.64 -13.59
CA TYR A 68 -1.23 2.47 -12.40
C TYR A 68 -1.84 1.55 -11.33
N SER A 69 -3.14 1.28 -11.37
CA SER A 69 -3.76 0.28 -10.50
C SER A 69 -3.10 -1.11 -10.58
N ARG A 70 -2.40 -1.41 -11.69
CA ARG A 70 -1.62 -2.65 -11.88
C ARG A 70 -0.33 -2.69 -11.06
N LEU A 71 0.13 -1.54 -10.55
CA LEU A 71 1.29 -1.45 -9.66
C LEU A 71 0.95 -1.77 -8.19
N ALA A 72 -0.33 -1.97 -7.85
CA ALA A 72 -0.77 -2.10 -6.46
C ALA A 72 -0.02 -3.20 -5.69
N SER A 73 0.19 -4.36 -6.30
CA SER A 73 0.88 -5.49 -5.65
C SER A 73 2.36 -5.19 -5.38
N TYR A 74 3.02 -4.42 -6.24
CA TYR A 74 4.42 -4.03 -6.06
C TYR A 74 4.57 -3.07 -4.88
N VAL A 75 3.75 -2.03 -4.84
CA VAL A 75 3.73 -1.10 -3.70
C VAL A 75 3.35 -1.83 -2.40
N GLN A 76 2.38 -2.75 -2.44
CA GLN A 76 1.96 -3.51 -1.26
C GLN A 76 3.06 -4.40 -0.68
N ARG A 77 3.95 -4.94 -1.51
CA ARG A 77 5.08 -5.77 -1.06
C ARG A 77 6.17 -4.96 -0.36
N GLY A 78 6.29 -3.65 -0.61
CA GLY A 78 7.29 -2.79 0.01
C GLY A 78 7.26 -2.86 1.54
N GLU A 79 8.41 -2.64 2.17
CA GLU A 79 8.53 -2.47 3.61
C GLU A 79 7.61 -1.35 4.11
N LYS A 80 7.12 -1.43 5.34
CA LYS A 80 6.31 -0.38 5.98
C LYS A 80 6.98 0.12 7.24
N ARG A 81 6.89 1.42 7.47
CA ARG A 81 7.25 2.05 8.73
C ARG A 81 6.00 2.63 9.38
N TYR A 82 5.85 2.34 10.66
CA TYR A 82 4.71 2.79 11.45
C TYR A 82 5.18 3.41 12.76
N ARG A 83 4.38 4.36 13.25
CA ARG A 83 4.41 4.81 14.63
C ARG A 83 3.06 4.49 15.25
N GLY A 84 3.06 3.87 16.44
CA GLY A 84 1.84 3.41 17.08
C GLY A 84 1.87 3.59 18.58
N VAL A 85 0.69 3.72 19.18
CA VAL A 85 0.52 3.75 20.63
C VAL A 85 -0.17 2.46 21.07
N ILE A 86 0.54 1.66 21.86
CA ILE A 86 0.00 0.46 22.52
C ILE A 86 -0.60 0.89 23.85
N ALA A 87 -1.90 0.72 24.03
CA ALA A 87 -2.61 0.99 25.27
C ALA A 87 -2.74 -0.30 26.07
N PHE A 88 -1.93 -0.44 27.13
CA PHE A 88 -1.95 -1.57 28.04
C PHE A 88 -3.09 -1.48 29.07
N GLY A 89 -3.50 -2.63 29.56
CA GLY A 89 -4.54 -2.79 30.56
C GLY A 89 -5.83 -3.38 30.04
N THR A 90 -6.18 -3.14 28.77
CA THR A 90 -7.42 -3.61 28.15
C THR A 90 -7.18 -4.15 26.73
N GLU A 91 -7.75 -5.32 26.43
CA GLU A 91 -7.83 -5.85 25.09
C GLU A 91 -9.23 -5.62 24.54
N THR A 92 -9.33 -5.31 23.24
CA THR A 92 -10.62 -5.16 22.57
C THR A 92 -10.80 -6.23 21.49
N GLU A 93 -12.03 -6.53 21.11
CA GLU A 93 -12.34 -7.56 20.11
C GLU A 93 -11.72 -7.27 18.73
N THR A 94 -11.53 -6.00 18.38
CA THR A 94 -10.91 -5.56 17.13
C THR A 94 -9.40 -5.28 17.26
N LEU A 95 -8.87 -5.33 18.49
CA LEU A 95 -7.50 -4.96 18.87
C LEU A 95 -7.17 -3.48 18.55
N ASP A 96 -8.20 -2.63 18.49
CA ASP A 96 -8.16 -1.19 18.27
C ASP A 96 -9.28 -0.48 19.07
N PRO A 97 -9.38 0.86 19.05
CA PRO A 97 -10.37 1.59 19.88
C PRO A 97 -11.83 1.37 19.47
N GLU A 98 -12.11 0.79 18.29
CA GLU A 98 -13.49 0.64 17.80
C GLU A 98 -14.19 -0.60 18.39
N GLY A 99 -13.43 -1.55 18.98
CA GLY A 99 -13.96 -2.79 19.56
C GLY A 99 -14.36 -2.64 21.03
N LYS A 100 -15.25 -3.56 21.46
CA LYS A 100 -15.60 -3.71 22.88
C LYS A 100 -14.44 -4.35 23.63
N VAL A 101 -14.27 -4.00 24.91
CA VAL A 101 -13.30 -4.63 25.80
C VAL A 101 -13.70 -6.10 26.02
N THR A 102 -12.73 -7.00 25.81
CA THR A 102 -12.88 -8.45 25.95
C THR A 102 -12.07 -9.03 27.11
N ALA A 103 -10.97 -8.37 27.49
CA ALA A 103 -10.14 -8.81 28.60
C ALA A 103 -9.41 -7.61 29.22
N GLU A 104 -9.07 -7.77 30.52
CA GLU A 104 -8.30 -6.78 31.27
C GLU A 104 -7.16 -7.47 32.03
N ALA A 105 -6.04 -6.76 32.19
CA ALA A 105 -4.91 -7.17 33.04
C ALA A 105 -4.08 -5.93 33.41
N PRO A 106 -3.31 -5.95 34.50
CA PRO A 106 -2.43 -4.85 34.84
C PRO A 106 -1.43 -4.53 33.73
N PRO A 107 -1.06 -3.24 33.54
CA PRO A 107 0.01 -2.89 32.59
C PRO A 107 1.36 -3.46 33.07
N PRO A 108 2.28 -3.77 32.16
CA PRO A 108 3.60 -4.29 32.51
C PRO A 108 4.47 -3.20 33.17
N SER A 109 5.53 -3.62 33.86
CA SER A 109 6.59 -2.68 34.19
C SER A 109 7.36 -2.27 32.92
N ARG A 110 8.07 -1.14 32.97
CA ARG A 110 8.92 -0.70 31.85
C ARG A 110 9.96 -1.75 31.49
N SER A 111 10.59 -2.34 32.51
CA SER A 111 11.63 -3.38 32.32
C SER A 111 11.07 -4.63 31.64
N ASP A 112 9.88 -5.09 32.02
CA ASP A 112 9.24 -6.26 31.41
C ASP A 112 8.87 -5.99 29.95
N LEU A 113 8.36 -4.78 29.66
CA LEU A 113 8.06 -4.37 28.30
C LEU A 113 9.33 -4.33 27.43
N GLU A 114 10.40 -3.67 27.91
CA GLU A 114 11.67 -3.59 27.17
C GLU A 114 12.26 -4.98 26.90
N ALA A 115 12.20 -5.89 27.86
CA ALA A 115 12.64 -7.27 27.71
C ALA A 115 11.78 -8.03 26.67
N ALA A 116 10.46 -7.87 26.72
CA ALA A 116 9.54 -8.52 25.79
C ALA A 116 9.77 -8.06 24.35
N LEU A 117 9.99 -6.77 24.11
CA LEU A 117 10.17 -6.19 22.76
C LEU A 117 11.34 -6.83 21.99
N VAL A 118 12.36 -7.35 22.68
CA VAL A 118 13.50 -8.01 22.04
C VAL A 118 13.04 -9.26 21.27
N GLY A 119 12.09 -10.02 21.82
CA GLY A 119 11.55 -11.23 21.20
C GLY A 119 10.68 -11.01 19.97
N PHE A 120 10.29 -9.76 19.69
CA PHE A 120 9.47 -9.40 18.53
C PHE A 120 10.27 -8.79 17.37
N ARG A 121 11.60 -8.85 17.40
CA ARG A 121 12.46 -8.45 16.27
C ARG A 121 12.87 -9.68 15.46
N GLY A 122 13.07 -9.47 14.15
CA GLY A 122 13.36 -10.56 13.20
C GLY A 122 12.11 -11.23 12.68
N SER A 123 12.21 -12.49 12.30
CA SER A 123 11.08 -13.27 11.77
C SER A 123 10.26 -13.85 12.93
N ILE A 124 8.98 -13.53 12.96
CA ILE A 124 8.04 -14.00 13.99
C ILE A 124 6.81 -14.65 13.35
N MET A 125 6.20 -15.59 14.06
CA MET A 125 4.87 -16.12 13.70
C MET A 125 3.80 -15.22 14.28
N GLN A 126 2.87 -14.74 13.43
CA GLN A 126 1.81 -13.83 13.84
C GLN A 126 0.45 -14.37 13.42
N ARG A 127 -0.50 -14.43 14.37
CA ARG A 127 -1.90 -14.67 14.08
C ARG A 127 -2.60 -13.35 13.71
N PRO A 128 -3.13 -13.23 12.48
CA PRO A 128 -3.88 -12.05 12.06
C PRO A 128 -5.09 -11.77 12.99
N PRO A 129 -5.56 -10.51 13.07
CA PRO A 129 -6.76 -10.21 13.84
C PRO A 129 -8.01 -10.75 13.14
N ALA A 130 -9.02 -11.14 13.93
CA ALA A 130 -10.31 -11.62 13.41
C ALA A 130 -10.98 -10.58 12.49
N TYR A 131 -10.85 -9.31 12.85
CA TYR A 131 -11.34 -8.18 12.06
C TYR A 131 -10.29 -7.74 11.01
N SER A 132 -10.10 -8.58 9.99
CA SER A 132 -9.18 -8.33 8.86
C SER A 132 -9.83 -8.57 7.50
N ALA A 133 -9.19 -8.08 6.43
CA ALA A 133 -9.64 -8.28 5.06
C ALA A 133 -9.25 -9.65 4.47
N LEU A 134 -8.62 -10.52 5.25
CA LEU A 134 -8.24 -11.87 4.83
C LEU A 134 -9.46 -12.71 4.47
N HIS A 135 -9.27 -13.66 3.54
CA HIS A 135 -10.31 -14.61 3.17
C HIS A 135 -10.08 -15.95 3.87
N VAL A 136 -11.13 -16.48 4.47
CA VAL A 136 -11.19 -17.79 5.10
C VAL A 136 -12.38 -18.52 4.49
N GLY A 137 -12.16 -19.64 3.82
CA GLY A 137 -13.24 -20.39 3.17
C GLY A 137 -14.05 -19.56 2.15
N GLY A 138 -13.42 -18.64 1.42
CA GLY A 138 -14.09 -17.77 0.43
C GLY A 138 -14.83 -16.56 1.03
N ARG A 139 -14.91 -16.43 2.36
CA ARG A 139 -15.53 -15.30 3.07
C ARG A 139 -14.45 -14.42 3.71
N ARG A 140 -14.70 -13.13 3.85
CA ARG A 140 -13.77 -12.24 4.56
C ARG A 140 -13.83 -12.48 6.06
N ALA A 141 -12.65 -12.52 6.73
CA ALA A 141 -12.56 -12.78 8.16
C ALA A 141 -13.42 -11.82 8.99
N TYR A 142 -13.42 -10.51 8.68
CA TYR A 142 -14.28 -9.54 9.38
C TYR A 142 -15.78 -9.83 9.23
N ALA A 143 -16.21 -10.43 8.11
CA ALA A 143 -17.62 -10.77 7.90
C ALA A 143 -18.03 -11.99 8.74
N ILE A 144 -17.09 -12.94 8.93
CA ILE A 144 -17.26 -14.09 9.83
C ILE A 144 -17.33 -13.59 11.28
N ALA A 145 -16.38 -12.75 11.70
CA ALA A 145 -16.35 -12.20 13.05
C ALA A 145 -17.64 -11.42 13.39
N ARG A 146 -18.11 -10.57 12.48
CA ARG A 146 -19.40 -9.84 12.67
C ARG A 146 -20.62 -10.74 12.75
N SER A 147 -20.60 -11.94 12.20
CA SER A 147 -21.70 -12.91 12.37
C SER A 147 -21.67 -13.66 13.70
N GLY A 148 -20.74 -13.29 14.61
CA GLY A 148 -20.58 -13.93 15.93
C GLY A 148 -19.78 -15.23 15.89
N SER A 149 -19.13 -15.56 14.77
CA SER A 149 -18.27 -16.72 14.63
C SER A 149 -16.81 -16.31 14.68
N GLU A 150 -15.96 -17.14 15.24
CA GLU A 150 -14.51 -16.90 15.22
C GLU A 150 -13.91 -17.45 13.92
N PRO A 151 -13.22 -16.60 13.09
CA PRO A 151 -12.55 -17.07 11.89
C PRO A 151 -11.29 -17.86 12.26
N GLU A 152 -11.11 -19.05 11.69
CA GLU A 152 -9.88 -19.83 11.82
C GLU A 152 -8.74 -19.17 11.01
N LEU A 153 -7.91 -18.38 11.69
CA LEU A 153 -6.78 -17.68 11.09
C LEU A 153 -5.48 -18.39 11.50
N ALA A 154 -4.83 -19.02 10.52
CA ALA A 154 -3.52 -19.61 10.71
C ALA A 154 -2.46 -18.54 11.00
N GLU A 155 -1.51 -18.86 11.84
CA GLU A 155 -0.30 -18.07 12.02
C GLU A 155 0.52 -18.06 10.73
N ARG A 156 1.19 -16.94 10.49
CA ARG A 156 2.02 -16.75 9.30
C ARG A 156 3.30 -15.99 9.67
N PRO A 157 4.42 -16.29 8.98
CA PRO A 157 5.64 -15.55 9.21
C PRO A 157 5.50 -14.10 8.74
N VAL A 158 6.06 -13.19 9.54
CA VAL A 158 6.25 -11.78 9.22
C VAL A 158 7.60 -11.34 9.77
N ASP A 159 8.24 -10.36 9.12
CA ASP A 159 9.53 -9.85 9.55
C ASP A 159 9.38 -8.47 10.16
N ILE A 160 9.93 -8.30 11.36
CA ILE A 160 10.04 -7.04 12.08
C ILE A 160 11.52 -6.60 12.00
N TYR A 161 11.82 -5.70 11.09
CA TYR A 161 13.19 -5.22 10.85
C TYR A 161 13.73 -4.34 11.96
N SER A 162 12.84 -3.52 12.56
CA SER A 162 13.12 -2.76 13.78
C SER A 162 11.84 -2.57 14.60
N LEU A 163 12.00 -2.52 15.92
CA LEU A 163 10.94 -2.19 16.88
C LEU A 163 11.58 -1.43 18.04
N GLU A 164 11.22 -0.17 18.19
CA GLU A 164 11.80 0.76 19.16
C GLU A 164 10.72 1.29 20.08
N LEU A 165 11.01 1.32 21.39
CA LEU A 165 10.18 1.97 22.39
C LEU A 165 10.64 3.43 22.50
N LEU A 166 9.81 4.36 22.02
CA LEU A 166 10.11 5.79 22.09
C LEU A 166 9.77 6.39 23.46
N SER A 167 8.63 5.99 24.03
CA SER A 167 8.24 6.34 25.38
C SER A 167 7.31 5.31 26.00
N TYR A 168 7.28 5.24 27.33
CA TYR A 168 6.33 4.45 28.10
C TYR A 168 5.88 5.21 29.32
N GLU A 169 4.60 5.56 29.38
CA GLU A 169 4.00 6.36 30.43
C GLU A 169 2.76 5.65 30.99
N GLY A 170 2.91 5.07 32.17
CA GLY A 170 1.83 4.39 32.89
C GLY A 170 1.21 3.21 32.15
N ARG A 171 0.38 3.47 31.16
CA ARG A 171 -0.31 2.45 30.35
C ARG A 171 -0.05 2.57 28.86
N SER A 172 0.62 3.61 28.40
CA SER A 172 0.79 3.93 26.99
C SER A 172 2.24 3.77 26.57
N ALA A 173 2.51 2.92 25.59
CA ALA A 173 3.81 2.78 24.96
C ALA A 173 3.75 3.34 23.54
N LEU A 174 4.54 4.38 23.26
CA LEU A 174 4.79 4.87 21.91
C LEU A 174 5.91 4.05 21.31
N VAL A 175 5.63 3.39 20.22
CA VAL A 175 6.59 2.54 19.49
C VAL A 175 6.72 2.98 18.04
N GLU A 176 7.91 2.76 17.48
CA GLU A 176 8.15 2.88 16.05
C GLU A 176 8.67 1.54 15.53
N LEU A 177 8.16 1.10 14.37
CA LEU A 177 8.55 -0.18 13.80
C LEU A 177 8.70 -0.12 12.29
N ARG A 178 9.62 -0.93 11.78
CA ARG A 178 9.77 -1.27 10.36
C ARG A 178 9.45 -2.75 10.18
N CYS A 179 8.62 -3.09 9.20
CA CYS A 179 8.17 -4.47 9.04
C CYS A 179 7.87 -4.83 7.58
N SER A 180 7.83 -6.14 7.33
CA SER A 180 7.42 -6.71 6.05
C SER A 180 5.95 -6.46 5.75
N SER A 181 5.58 -6.65 4.49
CA SER A 181 4.18 -6.68 4.07
C SER A 181 3.42 -7.80 4.80
N GLY A 182 2.15 -7.52 5.08
CA GLY A 182 1.29 -8.49 5.76
C GLY A 182 1.35 -8.47 7.28
N THR A 183 2.25 -7.71 7.90
CA THR A 183 2.28 -7.49 9.35
C THR A 183 1.06 -6.71 9.81
N TYR A 184 0.37 -7.19 10.85
CA TYR A 184 -0.69 -6.50 11.55
C TYR A 184 -0.17 -5.89 12.84
N VAL A 185 -0.06 -4.56 12.88
CA VAL A 185 0.45 -3.85 14.08
C VAL A 185 -0.50 -4.04 15.26
N ARG A 186 -1.81 -4.21 15.03
CA ARG A 186 -2.79 -4.55 16.06
C ARG A 186 -2.50 -5.91 16.73
N SER A 187 -2.21 -6.93 15.93
CA SER A 187 -1.79 -8.24 16.47
C SER A 187 -0.47 -8.15 17.22
N LEU A 188 0.49 -7.38 16.70
CA LEU A 188 1.78 -7.17 17.37
C LEU A 188 1.58 -6.56 18.77
N ALA A 189 0.70 -5.56 18.91
CA ALA A 189 0.37 -4.95 20.19
C ALA A 189 -0.21 -5.96 21.19
N ARG A 190 -1.16 -6.81 20.74
CA ARG A 190 -1.71 -7.92 21.53
C ARG A 190 -0.61 -8.89 21.97
N ASP A 191 0.22 -9.34 21.02
CA ASP A 191 1.22 -10.40 21.28
C ASP A 191 2.31 -9.90 22.24
N ILE A 192 2.74 -8.63 22.13
CA ILE A 192 3.64 -7.97 23.08
C ILE A 192 3.01 -7.93 24.48
N ALA A 193 1.74 -7.56 24.59
CA ALA A 193 1.05 -7.51 25.89
C ALA A 193 0.94 -8.91 26.51
N LEU A 194 0.60 -9.92 25.74
CA LEU A 194 0.56 -11.33 26.20
C LEU A 194 1.92 -11.80 26.72
N ALA A 195 3.01 -11.46 26.05
CA ALA A 195 4.37 -11.78 26.49
C ALA A 195 4.73 -11.11 27.84
N CYS A 196 4.09 -10.00 28.16
CA CYS A 196 4.21 -9.30 29.45
C CYS A 196 3.15 -9.74 30.48
N ALA A 197 2.43 -10.83 30.28
CA ALA A 197 1.28 -11.24 31.10
C ALA A 197 0.23 -10.13 31.27
N SER A 198 0.07 -9.25 30.29
CA SER A 198 -0.85 -8.12 30.24
C SER A 198 -1.88 -8.25 29.13
N ARG A 199 -2.70 -7.22 28.93
CA ARG A 199 -3.61 -7.06 27.81
C ARG A 199 -3.39 -5.70 27.18
N ALA A 200 -3.57 -5.58 25.85
CA ALA A 200 -3.48 -4.31 25.18
C ALA A 200 -4.29 -4.29 23.88
N HIS A 201 -4.53 -3.09 23.40
CA HIS A 201 -4.95 -2.80 22.03
C HIS A 201 -4.10 -1.65 21.47
N LEU A 202 -4.11 -1.51 20.17
CA LEU A 202 -3.42 -0.42 19.48
C LEU A 202 -4.35 0.81 19.46
N SER A 203 -4.06 1.82 20.28
CA SER A 203 -4.94 3.00 20.43
C SER A 203 -4.73 4.09 19.36
N ALA A 204 -3.54 4.15 18.75
CA ALA A 204 -3.24 5.03 17.64
C ALA A 204 -2.24 4.37 16.69
N LEU A 205 -2.33 4.67 15.40
CA LEU A 205 -1.43 4.15 14.38
C LEU A 205 -1.25 5.17 13.26
N GLU A 206 -0.01 5.53 12.96
CA GLU A 206 0.35 6.30 11.79
C GLU A 206 1.27 5.48 10.90
N ARG A 207 0.94 5.34 9.61
CA ARG A 207 1.84 4.78 8.61
C ARG A 207 2.72 5.87 8.04
N LEU A 208 4.03 5.80 8.33
CA LEU A 208 5.02 6.79 7.93
C LEU A 208 5.53 6.54 6.51
N SER A 209 5.71 5.25 6.12
CA SER A 209 6.19 4.94 4.76
C SER A 209 5.68 3.60 4.24
N ILE A 210 5.73 3.44 2.90
CA ILE A 210 5.59 2.18 2.16
C ILE A 210 6.67 2.17 1.08
N GLY A 211 7.65 1.27 1.17
CA GLY A 211 8.79 1.24 0.23
C GLY A 211 9.44 2.62 0.13
N PRO A 212 9.58 3.18 -1.08
CA PRO A 212 10.20 4.50 -1.28
C PRO A 212 9.30 5.69 -0.90
N PHE A 213 8.01 5.46 -0.64
CA PHE A 213 7.04 6.53 -0.43
C PHE A 213 6.94 6.93 1.03
N ASN A 214 6.99 8.25 1.31
CA ASN A 214 6.94 8.81 2.66
C ASN A 214 5.68 9.64 2.87
N VAL A 215 5.19 9.69 4.10
CA VAL A 215 4.02 10.48 4.50
C VAL A 215 4.30 11.99 4.43
N ASP A 216 5.56 12.40 4.51
CA ASP A 216 5.95 13.81 4.43
C ASP A 216 5.73 14.40 3.03
N ASP A 217 5.72 13.54 1.98
CA ASP A 217 5.44 13.91 0.60
C ASP A 217 3.94 13.85 0.27
N ALA A 218 3.09 13.53 1.24
CA ALA A 218 1.67 13.24 1.01
C ALA A 218 0.79 14.47 1.25
N SER A 219 -0.14 14.71 0.34
CA SER A 219 -1.18 15.74 0.46
C SER A 219 -2.40 15.23 1.23
N ALA A 220 -3.11 16.12 1.93
CA ALA A 220 -4.43 15.78 2.45
C ALA A 220 -5.39 15.42 1.29
N PRO A 221 -6.28 14.43 1.44
CA PRO A 221 -7.19 14.02 0.37
C PRO A 221 -7.99 15.17 -0.24
N GLU A 222 -8.45 16.09 0.58
CA GLU A 222 -9.26 17.25 0.17
C GLU A 222 -8.45 18.33 -0.57
N ALA A 223 -7.14 18.37 -0.36
CA ALA A 223 -6.21 19.29 -0.99
C ALA A 223 -5.56 18.73 -2.27
N PHE A 224 -5.97 17.52 -2.69
CA PHE A 224 -5.42 16.87 -3.86
C PHE A 224 -5.66 17.68 -5.15
N ASP A 225 -4.58 17.94 -5.88
CA ASP A 225 -4.57 18.57 -7.19
C ASP A 225 -3.89 17.63 -8.22
N PRO A 226 -4.60 17.24 -9.32
CA PRO A 226 -4.03 16.33 -10.31
C PRO A 226 -2.74 16.83 -10.98
N GLY A 227 -2.62 18.13 -11.16
CA GLY A 227 -1.45 18.76 -11.80
C GLY A 227 -0.19 18.70 -10.93
N ARG A 228 -0.38 18.79 -9.61
CA ARG A 228 0.70 18.80 -8.62
C ARG A 228 0.99 17.42 -8.05
N ASP A 229 -0.06 16.67 -7.68
CA ASP A 229 0.05 15.51 -6.79
C ASP A 229 -0.02 14.17 -7.53
N LEU A 230 -0.48 14.14 -8.80
CA LEU A 230 -0.47 12.93 -9.61
C LEU A 230 0.86 12.81 -10.34
N ARG A 231 1.70 11.88 -9.92
CA ARG A 231 3.03 11.67 -10.48
C ARG A 231 3.20 10.32 -11.18
N ALA A 232 4.21 10.21 -12.02
CA ALA A 232 4.69 8.95 -12.55
C ALA A 232 5.51 8.20 -11.50
N LEU A 233 5.68 6.90 -11.68
CA LEU A 233 6.68 6.12 -10.97
C LEU A 233 8.05 6.42 -11.60
N SER A 234 9.06 6.74 -10.78
CA SER A 234 10.42 6.97 -11.28
C SER A 234 11.19 5.65 -11.38
N PRO A 235 12.33 5.63 -12.11
CA PRO A 235 13.23 4.48 -12.13
C PRO A 235 13.72 4.09 -10.73
N GLU A 236 14.07 5.08 -9.90
CA GLU A 236 14.53 4.88 -8.53
C GLU A 236 13.43 4.25 -7.66
N ASP A 237 12.19 4.75 -7.78
CA ASP A 237 11.02 4.14 -7.12
C ASP A 237 10.85 2.67 -7.55
N SER A 238 11.05 2.38 -8.84
CA SER A 238 10.94 1.02 -9.39
C SER A 238 11.98 0.08 -8.80
N VAL A 239 13.24 0.51 -8.72
CA VAL A 239 14.31 -0.26 -8.06
C VAL A 239 13.99 -0.52 -6.60
N ALA A 240 13.54 0.52 -5.88
CA ALA A 240 13.17 0.41 -4.46
C ALA A 240 11.94 -0.49 -4.22
N LEU A 241 11.10 -0.70 -5.24
CA LEU A 241 10.00 -1.65 -5.23
C LEU A 241 10.39 -3.06 -5.68
N GLY A 242 11.69 -3.31 -5.93
CA GLY A 242 12.24 -4.60 -6.33
C GLY A 242 12.05 -4.94 -7.82
N LEU A 243 11.78 -3.94 -8.66
CA LEU A 243 11.73 -4.09 -10.11
C LEU A 243 13.10 -3.80 -10.73
N ARG A 244 13.44 -4.52 -11.77
CA ARG A 244 14.53 -4.14 -12.67
C ARG A 244 14.10 -2.91 -13.47
N VAL A 245 15.05 -2.14 -13.96
CA VAL A 245 14.78 -0.95 -14.79
C VAL A 245 15.39 -1.14 -16.17
N LEU A 246 14.54 -1.04 -17.19
CA LEU A 246 14.91 -1.14 -18.60
C LEU A 246 14.58 0.16 -19.31
N ALA A 247 15.50 0.66 -20.10
CA ALA A 247 15.23 1.68 -21.11
C ALA A 247 14.88 1.03 -22.45
N LEU A 248 13.85 1.54 -23.10
CA LEU A 248 13.47 1.16 -24.45
C LEU A 248 13.83 2.30 -25.41
N HIS A 249 14.65 2.01 -26.42
CA HIS A 249 15.11 2.99 -27.39
C HIS A 249 14.19 3.09 -28.61
N GLY A 250 14.05 4.31 -29.10
CA GLY A 250 13.34 4.62 -30.34
C GLY A 250 11.82 4.73 -30.20
N ASP A 251 11.28 5.79 -30.80
CA ASP A 251 9.84 6.08 -30.78
C ASP A 251 8.97 4.96 -31.40
N VAL A 252 9.52 4.28 -32.41
CA VAL A 252 8.81 3.18 -33.10
C VAL A 252 8.60 2.01 -32.15
N ASP A 253 9.62 1.67 -31.34
CA ASP A 253 9.54 0.59 -30.37
C ASP A 253 8.70 0.98 -29.16
N ALA A 254 8.75 2.23 -28.71
CA ALA A 254 7.86 2.74 -27.67
C ALA A 254 6.38 2.70 -28.09
N THR A 255 6.07 3.06 -29.34
CA THR A 255 4.72 2.96 -29.91
C THR A 255 4.26 1.51 -30.02
N ARG A 256 5.13 0.63 -30.51
CA ARG A 256 4.87 -0.81 -30.63
C ARG A 256 4.66 -1.44 -29.24
N PHE A 257 5.48 -1.06 -28.25
CA PHE A 257 5.34 -1.49 -26.86
C PHE A 257 3.97 -1.07 -26.27
N ALA A 258 3.56 0.17 -26.50
CA ALA A 258 2.28 0.69 -26.03
C ALA A 258 1.06 -0.08 -26.63
N GLN A 259 1.24 -0.70 -27.78
CA GLN A 259 0.25 -1.54 -28.44
C GLN A 259 0.35 -3.03 -28.05
N GLY A 260 1.30 -3.40 -27.18
CA GLY A 260 1.55 -4.80 -26.78
C GLY A 260 2.23 -5.61 -27.88
N GLY A 261 2.89 -4.95 -28.83
CA GLY A 261 3.59 -5.56 -29.96
C GLY A 261 4.90 -6.23 -29.53
N ARG A 262 5.39 -7.15 -30.35
CA ARG A 262 6.65 -7.85 -30.07
C ARG A 262 7.84 -6.89 -30.20
N ILE A 263 8.66 -6.81 -29.16
CA ILE A 263 9.89 -6.02 -29.10
C ILE A 263 11.07 -6.97 -29.00
N ALA A 264 12.10 -6.71 -29.78
CA ALA A 264 13.32 -7.50 -29.75
C ALA A 264 14.09 -7.25 -28.43
N PRO A 265 14.70 -8.27 -27.83
CA PRO A 265 15.44 -8.11 -26.57
C PRO A 265 16.54 -7.03 -26.63
N GLU A 266 17.16 -6.86 -27.81
CA GLU A 266 18.25 -5.92 -28.06
C GLU A 266 17.80 -4.45 -28.05
N ALA A 267 16.50 -4.18 -28.08
CA ALA A 267 15.93 -2.85 -27.99
C ALA A 267 15.90 -2.32 -26.54
N PHE A 268 16.28 -3.14 -25.56
CA PHE A 268 16.27 -2.76 -24.15
C PHE A 268 17.68 -2.65 -23.60
N ASP A 269 17.98 -1.54 -22.93
CA ASP A 269 19.15 -1.37 -22.08
C ASP A 269 18.79 -1.57 -20.60
N VAL A 270 19.65 -2.27 -19.86
CA VAL A 270 19.50 -2.44 -18.41
C VAL A 270 20.12 -1.25 -17.72
N MET A 271 19.31 -0.48 -16.97
CA MET A 271 19.75 0.76 -16.33
C MET A 271 20.19 0.60 -14.86
N ASP A 272 19.77 -0.47 -14.19
CA ASP A 272 19.99 -0.66 -12.74
C ASP A 272 21.30 -1.37 -12.37
N GLY A 273 22.22 -1.55 -13.35
CA GLY A 273 23.55 -2.13 -13.12
C GLY A 273 23.56 -3.60 -12.67
N GLY A 274 22.42 -4.27 -12.64
CA GLY A 274 22.32 -5.64 -12.18
C GLY A 274 22.66 -6.67 -13.26
N GLY A 275 23.15 -7.86 -12.84
CA GLY A 275 23.49 -9.00 -13.69
C GLY A 275 22.32 -9.62 -14.46
N ASP A 276 22.37 -10.93 -14.74
CA ASP A 276 21.35 -11.64 -15.51
C ASP A 276 19.93 -11.38 -14.93
N ALA A 277 19.11 -10.73 -15.74
CA ALA A 277 17.76 -10.30 -15.35
C ALA A 277 16.67 -11.33 -15.69
N ARG A 278 17.02 -12.51 -16.16
CA ARG A 278 16.08 -13.56 -16.59
C ARG A 278 15.16 -13.99 -15.45
N GLY A 279 13.88 -14.08 -15.75
CA GLY A 279 12.84 -14.40 -14.77
C GLY A 279 12.43 -13.23 -13.86
N SER A 280 13.15 -12.10 -13.92
CA SER A 280 12.84 -10.91 -13.14
C SER A 280 11.70 -10.11 -13.76
N GLU A 281 10.99 -9.40 -12.90
CA GLU A 281 10.01 -8.39 -13.31
C GLU A 281 10.70 -7.03 -13.46
N ALA A 282 10.40 -6.32 -14.55
CA ALA A 282 11.05 -5.07 -14.89
C ALA A 282 10.04 -3.98 -15.24
N ALA A 283 10.37 -2.76 -14.85
CA ALA A 283 9.73 -1.54 -15.32
C ALA A 283 10.45 -1.03 -16.56
N VAL A 284 9.70 -0.77 -17.62
CA VAL A 284 10.21 -0.30 -18.90
C VAL A 284 9.94 1.18 -19.04
N TYR A 285 10.97 1.94 -19.32
CA TYR A 285 10.94 3.39 -19.51
C TYR A 285 11.29 3.76 -20.95
N GLY A 286 10.64 4.80 -21.48
CA GLY A 286 11.00 5.40 -22.75
C GLY A 286 12.12 6.46 -22.59
N GLU A 287 12.49 7.10 -23.68
CA GLU A 287 13.60 8.07 -23.71
C GLU A 287 13.39 9.28 -22.79
N GLU A 288 12.13 9.73 -22.60
CA GLU A 288 11.79 10.82 -21.67
C GLU A 288 11.56 10.32 -20.23
N MET A 289 12.07 9.14 -19.88
CA MET A 289 11.90 8.49 -18.58
C MET A 289 10.43 8.30 -18.14
N GLN A 290 9.52 8.24 -19.10
CA GLN A 290 8.12 7.88 -18.85
C GLN A 290 7.97 6.37 -18.72
N LEU A 291 7.24 5.92 -17.71
CA LEU A 291 6.94 4.49 -17.52
C LEU A 291 6.01 4.00 -18.65
N LEU A 292 6.51 3.12 -19.49
CA LEU A 292 5.78 2.49 -20.59
C LEU A 292 5.02 1.24 -20.14
N GLY A 293 5.54 0.52 -19.16
CA GLY A 293 4.90 -0.70 -18.66
C GLY A 293 5.77 -1.56 -17.78
N LEU A 294 5.24 -2.77 -17.51
CA LEU A 294 5.94 -3.81 -16.77
C LEU A 294 6.04 -5.05 -17.63
N VAL A 295 7.18 -5.70 -17.58
CA VAL A 295 7.45 -6.96 -18.26
C VAL A 295 8.07 -7.97 -17.31
N ARG A 296 7.97 -9.26 -17.64
CA ARG A 296 8.83 -10.32 -17.12
C ARG A 296 9.82 -10.71 -18.20
N LEU A 297 11.10 -10.76 -17.86
CA LEU A 297 12.16 -11.12 -18.79
C LEU A 297 12.24 -12.64 -18.91
N GLU A 298 11.82 -13.17 -20.06
CA GLU A 298 11.84 -14.60 -20.40
C GLU A 298 12.88 -14.88 -21.51
N LEU A 299 13.23 -16.15 -21.73
CA LEU A 299 14.23 -16.54 -22.73
C LEU A 299 13.87 -16.14 -24.16
N GLU A 300 12.57 -16.15 -24.47
CA GLU A 300 12.05 -15.84 -25.82
C GLU A 300 11.73 -14.34 -26.02
N GLY A 301 12.05 -13.51 -25.03
CA GLY A 301 11.76 -12.07 -25.00
C GLY A 301 10.86 -11.65 -23.86
N PRO A 302 10.54 -10.35 -23.75
CA PRO A 302 9.75 -9.83 -22.64
C PRO A 302 8.28 -10.23 -22.73
N ARG A 303 7.77 -10.81 -21.64
CA ARG A 303 6.34 -11.05 -21.45
C ARG A 303 5.70 -9.85 -20.79
N TYR A 304 4.69 -9.27 -21.43
CA TYR A 304 3.97 -8.13 -20.88
C TYR A 304 3.17 -8.48 -19.62
N LEU A 305 3.38 -7.74 -18.54
CA LEU A 305 2.58 -7.80 -17.31
C LEU A 305 1.58 -6.63 -17.26
N ALA A 306 2.01 -5.46 -17.73
CA ALA A 306 1.18 -4.28 -17.84
C ALA A 306 1.71 -3.33 -18.92
N VAL A 307 0.82 -2.69 -19.64
CA VAL A 307 1.14 -1.56 -20.52
C VAL A 307 0.53 -0.31 -19.91
N MET A 308 1.32 0.77 -19.87
CA MET A 308 0.88 2.09 -19.41
C MET A 308 0.69 2.94 -20.66
N PRO A 309 -0.53 3.42 -20.95
CA PRO A 309 -0.73 4.31 -22.09
C PRO A 309 0.08 5.57 -21.88
N ALA A 310 0.81 6.01 -22.91
CA ALA A 310 1.55 7.24 -22.92
C ALA A 310 0.63 8.41 -22.52
N ARG A 311 1.10 9.32 -21.66
CA ARG A 311 0.44 10.62 -21.50
C ARG A 311 0.54 11.29 -22.87
N ARG A 312 -0.56 11.49 -23.57
CA ARG A 312 -0.53 12.43 -24.70
C ARG A 312 -0.18 13.79 -24.11
N GLY A 313 0.99 14.30 -24.50
CA GLY A 313 1.42 15.63 -24.14
C GLY A 313 0.26 16.58 -24.45
N GLY A 314 -0.19 17.35 -23.48
CA GLY A 314 -1.10 18.42 -23.73
C GLY A 314 -0.38 19.38 -24.68
N GLU A 315 -0.91 19.58 -25.85
CA GLU A 315 -0.60 20.76 -26.63
C GLU A 315 -0.91 21.97 -25.74
N SER A 316 0.15 22.76 -25.50
CA SER A 316 0.14 24.02 -24.77
C SER A 316 -0.73 25.07 -25.47
#